data_e659fa8d13005702c7ae3c59e658bd73
#
_entry.id   e659fa8d13005702c7ae3c59e658bd73
#
_cell.length_a   1.000
_cell.length_b   1.000
_cell.length_c   1.000
_cell.angle_alpha   90.00
_cell.angle_beta   90.00
_cell.angle_gamma   90.00
#
_symmetry.space_group_name_H-M   'P 1'
#
loop_
_entity.id
_entity.type
_entity.pdbx_description
1 polymer ?
#
loop_
_entity_poly.entity_id
_entity_poly.type
_entity_poly.pdbx_seq_one_letter_code
_entity_poly.pdbx_strand_id
1 'polypeptide(L)'
;SEEGTTDSVSTTLDVTVTGVADTPTVTVNDASGTEDTAITLDVSGAVTDAGESLSLSIGDIPEGTTLTSGTDSFTATADTTSVDISGWDLGSLTITPPANSDVDFDLSVTATSSEDGTSASSTGSMTVSVAADADAPTLTMGTTASGTEDTAIDLPDIASGLTDTDGSESLSISISGVPDGAVLTDGTNTFTGDGSASADMSGWDMTALQVTPANDSDADFDLTVTATSTEADGGDTASTVGTIAVSVDPDADAPTLNVADVSGLEDSAIALNITAEVTDASESISGITITGVPEGATLSAGTSSVVDGVTTWTLSESDLTGLTVTPAENSDADFDLSVSVTSTDGTTSSTTTDVMNVDVSGVADAPTVTATDVTGAEDSAIALNISSAFVDTDGSESMTITITGVPEGATLNAGTSSVVDGVTTWTLAPADLNGLEVTPASDDASDFSLQITGTTAEDGTTSSTEVSLDVTVTGVADTPTVTVNDASGTEDSAISLDISGAVTDAGESLALSIGDIPEGATITSGSDSYTAPAGGGSVDVTGWNLDNLTVTPPADSDVDFDLSVTATSSEDGTSASSTGSMTV
;
A
#
# COMPACT_ATOMS: atom_id res chain seq x y z
N SER A 1 -142.22 69.03 -53.85
CA SER A 1 -142.28 68.54 -52.53
C SER A 1 -142.54 67.02 -52.50
N GLU A 2 -141.74 66.38 -51.99
CA GLU A 2 -141.93 65.31 -51.02
C GLU A 2 -140.59 64.71 -50.63
N GLU A 3 -140.65 64.49 -49.49
CA GLU A 3 -139.53 63.93 -48.77
C GLU A 3 -139.06 62.56 -49.39
N GLY A 4 -137.82 62.60 -49.72
CA GLY A 4 -137.24 61.40 -50.24
C GLY A 4 -136.32 60.79 -49.25
N THR A 5 -136.71 59.73 -48.79
CA THR A 5 -135.82 58.77 -48.05
C THR A 5 -134.84 58.17 -49.03
N THR A 6 -133.60 58.39 -48.78
CA THR A 6 -132.54 57.68 -49.52
C THR A 6 -132.24 56.37 -48.76
N ASP A 7 -132.62 55.31 -49.32
CA ASP A 7 -132.09 54.01 -48.93
C ASP A 7 -130.70 53.82 -49.55
N SER A 8 -129.76 53.73 -48.77
CA SER A 8 -128.42 53.33 -49.19
C SER A 8 -128.18 51.86 -48.92
N VAL A 9 -128.04 51.14 -49.93
CA VAL A 9 -127.52 49.75 -49.83
C VAL A 9 -126.03 49.79 -49.94
N SER A 10 -125.42 49.47 -48.82
CA SER A 10 -123.97 49.23 -48.80
C SER A 10 -123.67 47.80 -49.00
N THR A 11 -122.98 47.43 -50.00
CA THR A 11 -122.44 46.15 -50.21
C THR A 11 -120.97 46.22 -49.83
N THR A 12 -120.56 45.38 -48.84
CA THR A 12 -119.16 45.25 -48.50
C THR A 12 -118.51 44.32 -49.50
N LEU A 13 -117.40 44.73 -50.13
CA LEU A 13 -116.60 43.91 -50.97
C LEU A 13 -115.40 43.45 -50.07
N ASP A 14 -115.38 42.15 -49.70
CA ASP A 14 -114.23 41.57 -49.07
C ASP A 14 -113.11 41.38 -50.05
N VAL A 15 -112.05 42.16 -49.86
CA VAL A 15 -110.82 41.98 -50.61
C VAL A 15 -109.83 41.21 -49.69
N THR A 16 -109.62 39.95 -50.05
CA THR A 16 -108.62 39.13 -49.39
C THR A 16 -107.26 39.44 -50.00
N VAL A 17 -106.35 40.02 -49.28
CA VAL A 17 -104.97 40.16 -49.69
C VAL A 17 -104.17 39.05 -49.00
N THR A 18 -103.59 38.16 -49.79
CA THR A 18 -102.70 37.09 -49.28
C THR A 18 -101.30 37.64 -49.27
N GLY A 19 -100.66 37.46 -48.13
CA GLY A 19 -99.26 37.81 -47.96
C GLY A 19 -98.35 36.91 -48.85
N VAL A 20 -97.27 37.44 -49.33
CA VAL A 20 -96.22 36.70 -50.06
C VAL A 20 -94.92 36.99 -49.37
N ALA A 21 -94.25 35.93 -48.93
CA ALA A 21 -92.98 36.09 -48.26
C ALA A 21 -91.90 36.84 -49.06
N ASP A 22 -91.39 37.90 -48.52
CA ASP A 22 -90.31 38.65 -49.10
C ASP A 22 -88.93 38.06 -48.73
N THR A 23 -87.89 38.31 -49.56
CA THR A 23 -86.54 37.82 -49.29
C THR A 23 -86.01 38.42 -48.03
N PRO A 24 -85.72 37.61 -46.95
CA PRO A 24 -85.20 38.08 -45.71
C PRO A 24 -83.72 38.52 -45.90
N THR A 25 -83.26 39.37 -45.00
CA THR A 25 -81.85 39.67 -44.91
C THR A 25 -81.14 38.71 -43.94
N VAL A 26 -79.93 38.26 -44.32
CA VAL A 26 -79.04 37.50 -43.50
C VAL A 26 -77.74 38.25 -43.41
N THR A 27 -77.16 38.39 -42.17
CA THR A 27 -75.86 39.01 -41.94
C THR A 27 -75.04 37.98 -41.21
N VAL A 28 -73.86 37.70 -41.71
CA VAL A 28 -72.87 36.81 -41.09
C VAL A 28 -71.51 37.47 -41.21
N ASN A 29 -70.70 37.31 -40.23
CA ASN A 29 -69.31 37.75 -40.21
C ASN A 29 -68.40 36.56 -39.99
N ASP A 30 -67.20 36.57 -40.66
CA ASP A 30 -66.21 35.52 -40.43
C ASP A 30 -65.85 35.46 -38.95
N ALA A 31 -65.59 34.26 -38.46
CA ALA A 31 -65.22 33.97 -37.07
C ALA A 31 -63.83 33.39 -37.00
N SER A 32 -63.15 33.58 -35.91
CA SER A 32 -61.85 32.97 -35.68
C SER A 32 -61.66 32.61 -34.20
N GLY A 33 -60.93 31.54 -33.96
CA GLY A 33 -60.60 31.05 -32.63
C GLY A 33 -59.57 29.92 -32.70
N THR A 34 -59.37 29.24 -31.61
CA THR A 34 -58.47 28.09 -31.56
C THR A 34 -59.29 26.79 -31.55
N GLU A 35 -58.73 25.70 -32.04
CA GLU A 35 -59.34 24.39 -31.94
C GLU A 35 -59.68 24.05 -30.50
N ASP A 36 -60.48 23.03 -30.27
CA ASP A 36 -60.98 22.58 -28.96
C ASP A 36 -61.64 23.65 -28.09
N THR A 37 -61.71 24.87 -28.56
CA THR A 37 -62.35 26.00 -27.84
C THR A 37 -63.63 26.46 -28.54
N ALA A 38 -64.56 27.04 -27.80
CA ALA A 38 -65.79 27.58 -28.36
C ALA A 38 -65.54 28.95 -29.06
N ILE A 39 -65.77 29.01 -30.35
CA ILE A 39 -65.60 30.18 -31.22
C ILE A 39 -66.95 30.90 -31.33
N THR A 40 -67.04 32.17 -31.02
CA THR A 40 -68.29 32.93 -31.10
C THR A 40 -68.67 33.19 -32.55
N LEU A 41 -69.93 32.91 -32.91
CA LEU A 41 -70.49 33.20 -34.24
C LEU A 41 -71.34 34.50 -34.16
N ASP A 42 -71.14 35.36 -35.15
CA ASP A 42 -71.97 36.58 -35.31
C ASP A 42 -72.92 36.38 -36.48
N VAL A 43 -74.12 35.93 -36.14
CA VAL A 43 -75.16 35.60 -37.11
C VAL A 43 -76.43 36.35 -36.79
N SER A 44 -77.04 36.99 -37.75
CA SER A 44 -78.35 37.59 -37.59
C SER A 44 -79.22 37.52 -38.87
N GLY A 45 -80.49 37.57 -38.70
CA GLY A 45 -81.44 37.62 -39.80
C GLY A 45 -82.62 38.53 -39.45
N ALA A 46 -83.25 39.14 -40.51
CA ALA A 46 -84.42 39.99 -40.30
C ALA A 46 -85.38 39.82 -41.47
N VAL A 47 -86.66 39.81 -41.19
CA VAL A 47 -87.74 39.89 -42.19
C VAL A 47 -87.94 41.36 -42.58
N THR A 48 -88.48 41.58 -43.81
CA THR A 48 -88.77 42.91 -44.32
C THR A 48 -90.18 43.36 -43.96
N ASP A 49 -91.06 42.45 -43.66
CA ASP A 49 -92.46 42.71 -43.22
C ASP A 49 -92.75 42.10 -41.84
N ALA A 50 -93.49 42.82 -41.03
CA ALA A 50 -93.87 42.42 -39.66
C ALA A 50 -94.89 41.22 -39.63
N GLY A 51 -95.51 40.88 -40.77
CA GLY A 51 -96.43 39.72 -40.93
C GLY A 51 -95.69 38.42 -41.13
N GLU A 52 -94.44 38.47 -41.47
CA GLU A 52 -93.62 37.30 -41.77
C GLU A 52 -93.05 36.66 -40.50
N SER A 53 -92.87 35.36 -40.57
CA SER A 53 -92.08 34.60 -39.58
C SER A 53 -90.72 34.27 -40.13
N LEU A 54 -89.69 34.48 -39.37
CA LEU A 54 -88.30 34.18 -39.70
C LEU A 54 -87.87 32.84 -39.14
N SER A 55 -87.22 32.00 -39.91
CA SER A 55 -86.43 30.85 -39.45
C SER A 55 -85.02 30.99 -39.96
N LEU A 56 -84.04 30.57 -39.09
CA LEU A 56 -82.63 30.55 -39.37
C LEU A 56 -82.07 29.15 -39.21
N SER A 57 -81.27 28.70 -40.20
CA SER A 57 -80.55 27.45 -40.13
C SER A 57 -79.06 27.64 -40.48
N ILE A 58 -78.19 26.89 -39.81
CA ILE A 58 -76.80 26.77 -40.21
C ILE A 58 -76.61 25.42 -40.85
N GLY A 59 -75.92 25.41 -41.99
CA GLY A 59 -75.55 24.23 -42.75
C GLY A 59 -74.08 24.16 -43.07
N ASP A 60 -73.64 23.12 -43.71
CA ASP A 60 -72.25 22.80 -44.03
C ASP A 60 -71.34 22.67 -42.79
N ILE A 61 -71.99 22.23 -41.70
CA ILE A 61 -71.32 22.03 -40.41
C ILE A 61 -70.49 20.75 -40.51
N PRO A 62 -69.11 20.80 -40.30
CA PRO A 62 -68.28 19.62 -40.35
C PRO A 62 -68.69 18.55 -39.30
N GLU A 63 -68.47 17.32 -39.60
CA GLU A 63 -68.70 16.21 -38.67
C GLU A 63 -67.86 16.38 -37.40
N GLY A 64 -68.47 16.15 -36.24
CA GLY A 64 -67.79 16.32 -34.93
C GLY A 64 -67.90 17.73 -34.37
N THR A 65 -68.19 18.75 -35.18
CA THR A 65 -68.40 20.13 -34.74
C THR A 65 -69.61 20.29 -33.87
N THR A 66 -69.52 21.04 -32.82
CA THR A 66 -70.63 21.29 -31.88
C THR A 66 -71.02 22.76 -31.83
N LEU A 67 -72.29 23.11 -32.15
CA LEU A 67 -72.86 24.41 -31.93
C LEU A 67 -73.54 24.46 -30.58
N THR A 68 -73.40 25.56 -29.85
CA THR A 68 -74.06 25.74 -28.56
C THR A 68 -74.61 27.18 -28.44
N SER A 69 -75.74 27.34 -27.76
CA SER A 69 -76.27 28.65 -27.38
C SER A 69 -77.12 28.49 -26.10
N GLY A 70 -76.60 28.97 -24.97
CA GLY A 70 -77.27 28.75 -23.69
C GLY A 70 -77.47 27.28 -23.32
N THR A 71 -78.73 26.79 -23.42
CA THR A 71 -79.08 25.37 -23.16
C THR A 71 -79.23 24.55 -24.44
N ASP A 72 -79.19 25.19 -25.59
CA ASP A 72 -79.36 24.53 -26.87
C ASP A 72 -78.00 24.06 -27.40
N SER A 73 -77.98 22.84 -27.92
CA SER A 73 -76.76 22.20 -28.46
C SER A 73 -77.07 21.31 -29.62
N PHE A 74 -76.18 21.30 -30.59
CA PHE A 74 -76.20 20.44 -31.74
C PHE A 74 -74.77 19.97 -32.08
N THR A 75 -74.57 18.67 -32.23
CA THR A 75 -73.32 18.11 -32.72
C THR A 75 -73.57 17.51 -34.09
N ALA A 76 -72.78 17.95 -35.05
CA ALA A 76 -72.90 17.45 -36.44
C ALA A 76 -72.40 16.01 -36.55
N THR A 77 -73.07 15.24 -37.39
CA THR A 77 -72.65 13.88 -37.72
C THR A 77 -72.55 13.75 -39.25
N ALA A 78 -71.97 12.68 -39.74
CA ALA A 78 -71.82 12.45 -41.18
C ALA A 78 -73.20 12.54 -41.96
N ASP A 79 -74.31 12.26 -41.28
CA ASP A 79 -75.65 12.28 -41.90
C ASP A 79 -76.41 13.59 -41.61
N THR A 80 -75.97 14.38 -40.67
CA THR A 80 -76.65 15.61 -40.25
C THR A 80 -75.64 16.77 -40.07
N THR A 81 -75.53 17.55 -41.12
CA THR A 81 -74.59 18.69 -41.21
C THR A 81 -75.32 20.06 -41.15
N SER A 82 -76.58 20.09 -40.74
CA SER A 82 -77.33 21.34 -40.60
C SER A 82 -78.24 21.31 -39.36
N VAL A 83 -78.52 22.45 -38.81
CA VAL A 83 -79.35 22.67 -37.64
C VAL A 83 -80.25 23.89 -37.79
N ASP A 84 -81.54 23.78 -37.38
CA ASP A 84 -82.41 24.95 -37.22
C ASP A 84 -82.12 25.67 -35.88
N ILE A 85 -81.73 26.90 -35.98
CA ILE A 85 -81.37 27.76 -34.85
C ILE A 85 -82.44 28.82 -34.54
N SER A 86 -83.69 28.62 -35.14
CA SER A 86 -84.81 29.53 -34.92
C SER A 86 -85.31 29.53 -33.51
N GLY A 87 -84.93 30.28 -32.69
CA GLY A 87 -85.28 30.34 -31.25
C GLY A 87 -84.11 30.18 -30.31
N TRP A 88 -82.94 29.96 -30.90
CA TRP A 88 -81.70 29.99 -30.12
C TRP A 88 -81.32 31.45 -29.76
N ASP A 89 -80.54 31.64 -28.70
CA ASP A 89 -80.00 32.95 -28.33
C ASP A 89 -78.78 33.25 -29.22
N LEU A 90 -78.96 33.93 -30.32
CA LEU A 90 -77.91 34.26 -31.28
C LEU A 90 -76.77 35.09 -30.67
N GLY A 91 -77.01 35.79 -29.58
CA GLY A 91 -75.99 36.58 -28.85
C GLY A 91 -75.00 35.75 -28.04
N SER A 92 -75.35 34.46 -27.82
CA SER A 92 -74.48 33.48 -27.12
C SER A 92 -74.14 32.28 -28.01
N LEU A 93 -74.33 32.40 -29.33
CA LEU A 93 -74.05 31.31 -30.27
C LEU A 93 -72.56 31.11 -30.43
N THR A 94 -72.11 29.90 -30.20
CA THR A 94 -70.72 29.48 -30.38
C THR A 94 -70.63 28.17 -31.17
N ILE A 95 -69.48 27.97 -31.80
CA ILE A 95 -69.13 26.73 -32.50
C ILE A 95 -67.80 26.20 -31.93
N THR A 96 -67.78 24.94 -31.58
CA THR A 96 -66.51 24.23 -31.23
C THR A 96 -66.16 23.34 -32.39
N PRO A 97 -64.99 23.49 -33.01
CA PRO A 97 -64.48 22.64 -34.10
C PRO A 97 -64.48 21.15 -33.71
N PRO A 98 -64.30 20.22 -34.68
CA PRO A 98 -64.02 18.84 -34.31
C PRO A 98 -62.77 18.79 -33.40
N ALA A 99 -62.78 17.84 -32.46
CA ALA A 99 -61.63 17.72 -31.55
C ALA A 99 -60.31 17.55 -32.28
N ASN A 100 -59.26 18.27 -31.84
CA ASN A 100 -57.94 18.22 -32.39
C ASN A 100 -57.90 18.51 -33.90
N SER A 101 -58.62 19.54 -34.38
CA SER A 101 -58.62 19.90 -35.80
C SER A 101 -58.52 21.42 -35.99
N ASP A 102 -57.42 21.84 -36.60
CA ASP A 102 -57.10 23.21 -37.00
C ASP A 102 -57.62 23.58 -38.39
N VAL A 103 -58.42 22.71 -39.01
CA VAL A 103 -58.89 22.92 -40.38
C VAL A 103 -59.95 24.00 -40.43
N ASP A 104 -59.68 25.09 -41.19
CA ASP A 104 -60.65 26.10 -41.53
C ASP A 104 -61.85 25.50 -42.27
N PHE A 105 -63.07 26.01 -42.02
CA PHE A 105 -64.27 25.55 -42.69
C PHE A 105 -65.26 26.68 -42.91
N ASP A 106 -66.12 26.52 -43.98
CA ASP A 106 -67.19 27.46 -44.32
C ASP A 106 -68.52 26.96 -43.82
N LEU A 107 -69.30 27.84 -43.19
CA LEU A 107 -70.68 27.63 -42.84
C LEU A 107 -71.63 28.36 -43.77
N SER A 108 -72.77 27.72 -44.12
CA SER A 108 -73.87 28.39 -44.82
C SER A 108 -74.98 28.72 -43.81
N VAL A 109 -75.36 30.01 -43.73
CA VAL A 109 -76.48 30.45 -42.92
C VAL A 109 -77.64 30.84 -43.81
N THR A 110 -78.76 30.15 -43.65
CA THR A 110 -79.96 30.38 -44.45
C THR A 110 -81.06 31.00 -43.54
N ALA A 111 -81.46 32.21 -43.92
CA ALA A 111 -82.66 32.85 -43.38
C ALA A 111 -83.85 32.58 -44.33
N THR A 112 -84.93 32.11 -43.78
CA THR A 112 -86.19 31.86 -44.52
C THR A 112 -87.34 32.62 -43.89
N SER A 113 -87.94 33.53 -44.66
CA SER A 113 -89.20 34.17 -44.31
C SER A 113 -90.38 33.29 -44.79
N SER A 114 -91.46 33.31 -44.02
CA SER A 114 -92.70 32.56 -44.40
C SER A 114 -93.90 33.41 -44.02
N GLU A 115 -94.86 33.52 -45.04
CA GLU A 115 -96.14 34.19 -44.86
C GLU A 115 -97.20 33.51 -45.76
N ASP A 116 -98.37 33.27 -45.22
CA ASP A 116 -99.55 32.68 -45.89
C ASP A 116 -99.25 31.49 -46.77
N GLY A 117 -98.25 30.63 -46.42
CA GLY A 117 -97.89 29.41 -47.18
C GLY A 117 -96.88 29.62 -48.31
N THR A 118 -96.35 30.86 -48.44
CA THR A 118 -95.21 31.14 -49.30
C THR A 118 -93.95 31.24 -48.50
N SER A 119 -92.80 31.02 -49.08
CA SER A 119 -91.52 31.20 -48.43
C SER A 119 -90.48 31.80 -49.41
N ALA A 120 -89.63 32.63 -48.89
CA ALA A 120 -88.42 33.17 -49.56
C ALA A 120 -87.20 32.96 -48.70
N SER A 121 -86.03 32.73 -49.30
CA SER A 121 -84.78 32.46 -48.54
C SER A 121 -83.66 33.30 -49.08
N SER A 122 -82.75 33.60 -48.18
CA SER A 122 -81.45 34.22 -48.43
C SER A 122 -80.38 33.45 -47.67
N THR A 123 -79.22 33.19 -48.33
CA THR A 123 -78.12 32.42 -47.75
C THR A 123 -76.86 33.31 -47.76
N GLY A 124 -76.19 33.37 -46.58
CA GLY A 124 -74.89 33.96 -46.41
C GLY A 124 -73.85 32.87 -46.09
N SER A 125 -72.61 33.07 -46.49
CA SER A 125 -71.50 32.17 -46.13
C SER A 125 -70.52 32.92 -45.19
N MET A 126 -70.04 32.24 -44.24
CA MET A 126 -69.00 32.73 -43.33
C MET A 126 -67.87 31.69 -43.18
N THR A 127 -66.65 32.14 -43.11
CA THR A 127 -65.49 31.27 -42.85
C THR A 127 -65.24 31.28 -41.34
N VAL A 128 -65.03 30.10 -40.78
CA VAL A 128 -64.50 29.92 -39.43
C VAL A 128 -63.05 29.52 -39.56
N SER A 129 -62.15 30.43 -39.16
CA SER A 129 -60.73 30.17 -39.16
C SER A 129 -60.34 29.62 -37.80
N VAL A 130 -59.74 28.44 -37.80
CA VAL A 130 -59.30 27.70 -36.62
C VAL A 130 -57.77 27.74 -36.52
N ALA A 131 -57.27 28.31 -35.47
CA ALA A 131 -55.84 28.26 -35.18
C ALA A 131 -55.49 26.98 -34.40
N ALA A 132 -54.36 26.41 -34.72
CA ALA A 132 -53.80 25.30 -34.00
C ALA A 132 -53.50 25.67 -32.54
N ASP A 133 -53.62 24.72 -31.60
CA ASP A 133 -53.26 24.81 -30.17
C ASP A 133 -52.65 23.48 -29.73
N ALA A 134 -51.37 23.50 -29.27
CA ALA A 134 -50.67 22.27 -29.01
C ALA A 134 -51.24 21.47 -27.82
N ASP A 135 -51.55 20.25 -28.07
CA ASP A 135 -52.05 19.29 -27.08
C ASP A 135 -50.92 18.60 -26.30
N ALA A 136 -51.11 18.48 -24.98
CA ALA A 136 -50.14 17.78 -24.16
C ALA A 136 -50.00 16.31 -24.57
N PRO A 137 -48.77 15.86 -24.92
CA PRO A 137 -48.53 14.49 -25.34
C PRO A 137 -48.69 13.51 -24.19
N THR A 138 -48.99 12.26 -24.48
CA THR A 138 -48.99 11.18 -23.50
C THR A 138 -47.55 10.79 -23.17
N LEU A 139 -47.25 10.52 -21.89
CA LEU A 139 -45.97 10.02 -21.39
C LEU A 139 -46.22 8.86 -20.43
N THR A 140 -45.63 7.72 -20.68
CA THR A 140 -45.72 6.53 -19.83
C THR A 140 -44.33 5.96 -19.61
N MET A 141 -43.90 5.83 -18.36
CA MET A 141 -42.60 5.33 -18.00
C MET A 141 -42.59 4.82 -16.58
N GLY A 142 -41.57 4.03 -16.18
CA GLY A 142 -41.26 3.76 -14.78
C GLY A 142 -40.66 4.99 -14.09
N THR A 143 -40.71 5.01 -12.77
CA THR A 143 -40.27 6.17 -11.95
C THR A 143 -38.97 5.95 -11.20
N THR A 144 -38.38 4.75 -11.29
CA THR A 144 -37.17 4.38 -10.57
C THR A 144 -36.27 3.49 -11.41
N ALA A 145 -34.95 3.65 -11.25
CA ALA A 145 -33.91 2.76 -11.71
C ALA A 145 -32.85 2.60 -10.59
N SER A 146 -32.14 1.50 -10.55
CA SER A 146 -31.07 1.30 -9.57
C SER A 146 -29.97 0.41 -10.12
N GLY A 147 -28.74 0.64 -9.67
CA GLY A 147 -27.55 -0.13 -10.02
C GLY A 147 -26.35 0.34 -9.24
N THR A 148 -25.18 -0.17 -9.57
CA THR A 148 -23.92 0.23 -8.94
C THR A 148 -23.23 1.32 -9.75
N GLU A 149 -22.43 2.14 -9.08
CA GLU A 149 -21.56 3.09 -9.76
C GLU A 149 -20.65 2.38 -10.78
N ASP A 150 -20.02 3.14 -11.67
CA ASP A 150 -19.15 2.67 -12.75
C ASP A 150 -19.75 1.64 -13.70
N THR A 151 -20.99 1.22 -13.47
CA THR A 151 -21.70 0.27 -14.32
C THR A 151 -22.92 0.92 -14.99
N ALA A 152 -23.30 0.38 -16.17
CA ALA A 152 -24.48 0.86 -16.85
C ALA A 152 -25.76 0.40 -16.13
N ILE A 153 -26.61 1.34 -15.76
CA ILE A 153 -27.90 1.14 -15.09
C ILE A 153 -29.00 1.17 -16.14
N ASP A 154 -29.78 0.11 -16.26
CA ASP A 154 -30.93 0.06 -17.16
C ASP A 154 -32.02 1.03 -16.71
N LEU A 155 -32.47 1.89 -17.61
CA LEU A 155 -33.62 2.76 -17.40
C LEU A 155 -34.92 2.07 -17.81
N PRO A 156 -36.04 2.40 -17.15
CA PRO A 156 -37.34 1.88 -17.58
C PRO A 156 -37.70 2.35 -18.98
N ASP A 157 -38.45 1.51 -19.74
CA ASP A 157 -38.99 1.85 -21.05
C ASP A 157 -39.77 3.17 -20.97
N ILE A 158 -39.54 4.06 -21.94
CA ILE A 158 -40.23 5.33 -22.07
C ILE A 158 -41.11 5.27 -23.34
N ALA A 159 -42.41 5.41 -23.15
CA ALA A 159 -43.36 5.48 -24.25
C ALA A 159 -44.07 6.83 -24.27
N SER A 160 -44.13 7.46 -25.41
CA SER A 160 -44.78 8.75 -25.63
C SER A 160 -45.52 8.77 -26.95
N GLY A 161 -46.60 9.54 -27.04
CA GLY A 161 -47.40 9.68 -28.26
C GLY A 161 -48.14 11.01 -28.28
N LEU A 162 -48.40 11.53 -29.48
CA LEU A 162 -49.24 12.69 -29.66
C LEU A 162 -50.68 12.40 -29.23
N THR A 163 -51.36 13.38 -28.63
CA THR A 163 -52.79 13.37 -28.32
C THR A 163 -53.55 13.77 -29.57
N ASP A 164 -53.08 14.82 -30.26
CA ASP A 164 -53.52 15.13 -31.60
C ASP A 164 -52.86 14.23 -32.66
N THR A 165 -53.68 13.70 -33.56
CA THR A 165 -53.25 12.75 -34.59
C THR A 165 -53.64 13.20 -36.00
N ASP A 166 -54.07 14.45 -36.19
CA ASP A 166 -54.44 15.00 -37.48
C ASP A 166 -53.23 15.26 -38.38
N GLY A 167 -52.06 15.36 -37.81
CA GLY A 167 -50.76 15.50 -38.49
C GLY A 167 -50.20 16.93 -38.47
N SER A 168 -50.83 17.83 -37.71
CA SER A 168 -50.35 19.21 -37.49
C SER A 168 -49.20 19.27 -36.47
N GLU A 169 -49.16 18.36 -35.50
CA GLU A 169 -48.17 18.32 -34.43
C GLU A 169 -46.96 17.41 -34.74
N SER A 170 -45.84 17.77 -34.14
CA SER A 170 -44.63 16.95 -34.08
C SER A 170 -44.24 16.67 -32.64
N LEU A 171 -43.81 15.41 -32.34
CA LEU A 171 -43.37 14.98 -31.02
C LEU A 171 -41.85 15.03 -30.88
N SER A 172 -41.34 15.61 -29.80
CA SER A 172 -39.96 15.52 -29.38
C SER A 172 -39.87 15.03 -27.93
N ILE A 173 -38.78 14.31 -27.61
CA ILE A 173 -38.48 13.87 -26.24
C ILE A 173 -37.10 14.38 -25.87
N SER A 174 -36.96 14.90 -24.67
CA SER A 174 -35.65 15.27 -24.10
C SER A 174 -35.50 14.73 -22.69
N ILE A 175 -34.26 14.41 -22.30
CA ILE A 175 -33.89 14.00 -20.95
C ILE A 175 -32.90 15.01 -20.40
N SER A 176 -33.21 15.54 -19.22
CA SER A 176 -32.33 16.47 -18.47
C SER A 176 -32.04 15.89 -17.07
N GLY A 177 -31.13 16.53 -16.33
CA GLY A 177 -30.71 16.04 -15.02
C GLY A 177 -29.61 14.98 -15.08
N VAL A 178 -29.03 14.72 -16.26
CA VAL A 178 -27.84 13.84 -16.37
C VAL A 178 -26.67 14.54 -15.69
N PRO A 179 -26.08 13.96 -14.61
CA PRO A 179 -24.97 14.55 -13.89
C PRO A 179 -23.74 14.82 -14.76
N ASP A 180 -22.87 15.72 -14.31
CA ASP A 180 -21.58 15.96 -14.98
C ASP A 180 -20.75 14.68 -14.99
N GLY A 181 -20.27 14.28 -16.17
CA GLY A 181 -19.53 13.04 -16.38
C GLY A 181 -20.37 11.78 -16.56
N ALA A 182 -21.66 11.76 -16.16
CA ALA A 182 -22.52 10.60 -16.40
C ALA A 182 -22.83 10.42 -17.89
N VAL A 183 -22.98 9.18 -18.33
CA VAL A 183 -23.20 8.86 -19.74
C VAL A 183 -24.54 8.17 -19.94
N LEU A 184 -25.43 8.79 -20.71
CA LEU A 184 -26.68 8.21 -21.18
C LEU A 184 -26.45 7.54 -22.55
N THR A 185 -26.96 6.33 -22.75
CA THR A 185 -26.81 5.60 -24.01
C THR A 185 -28.02 4.70 -24.30
N ASP A 186 -28.25 4.41 -25.59
CA ASP A 186 -29.18 3.34 -26.08
C ASP A 186 -28.39 2.20 -26.74
N GLY A 187 -27.07 2.15 -26.56
CA GLY A 187 -26.17 1.20 -27.22
C GLY A 187 -25.69 1.65 -28.61
N THR A 188 -26.29 2.70 -29.19
CA THR A 188 -25.91 3.27 -30.50
C THR A 188 -25.54 4.74 -30.37
N ASN A 189 -26.39 5.49 -29.68
CA ASN A 189 -26.22 6.90 -29.39
C ASN A 189 -25.67 7.08 -27.99
N THR A 190 -24.93 8.18 -27.73
CA THR A 190 -24.39 8.53 -26.42
C THR A 190 -24.54 10.04 -26.15
N PHE A 191 -24.83 10.37 -24.90
CA PHE A 191 -24.82 11.74 -24.40
C PHE A 191 -24.07 11.75 -23.06
N THR A 192 -23.04 12.60 -22.96
CA THR A 192 -22.34 12.83 -21.69
C THR A 192 -22.92 14.07 -21.03
N GLY A 193 -23.38 13.92 -19.81
CA GLY A 193 -23.91 15.01 -18.99
C GLY A 193 -22.85 16.05 -18.66
N ASP A 194 -23.30 17.30 -18.55
CA ASP A 194 -22.51 18.44 -18.01
C ASP A 194 -23.21 19.07 -16.79
N GLY A 195 -24.19 18.36 -16.23
CA GLY A 195 -25.01 18.80 -15.11
C GLY A 195 -26.07 19.84 -15.44
N SER A 196 -26.14 20.33 -16.70
CA SER A 196 -27.06 21.43 -17.09
C SER A 196 -27.77 21.19 -18.42
N ALA A 197 -27.15 20.55 -19.39
CA ALA A 197 -27.71 20.30 -20.69
C ALA A 197 -28.76 19.19 -20.67
N SER A 198 -29.71 19.24 -21.62
CA SER A 198 -30.65 18.16 -21.91
C SER A 198 -30.24 17.42 -23.16
N ALA A 199 -30.37 16.10 -23.13
CA ALA A 199 -30.18 15.24 -24.29
C ALA A 199 -31.45 15.28 -25.17
N ASP A 200 -31.30 15.54 -26.47
CA ASP A 200 -32.34 15.33 -27.48
C ASP A 200 -32.37 13.83 -27.81
N MET A 201 -33.54 13.20 -27.60
CA MET A 201 -33.73 11.78 -27.79
C MET A 201 -34.20 11.41 -29.20
N SER A 202 -34.10 12.34 -30.17
CA SER A 202 -34.50 12.11 -31.55
C SER A 202 -33.72 10.95 -32.19
N GLY A 203 -34.43 9.88 -32.53
CA GLY A 203 -33.83 8.69 -33.14
C GLY A 203 -33.17 7.70 -32.18
N TRP A 204 -33.33 7.89 -30.88
CA TRP A 204 -32.87 6.96 -29.85
C TRP A 204 -33.88 5.82 -29.66
N ASP A 205 -33.35 4.65 -29.24
CA ASP A 205 -34.19 3.52 -28.81
C ASP A 205 -34.57 3.72 -27.32
N MET A 206 -35.80 4.19 -27.11
CA MET A 206 -36.34 4.51 -25.79
C MET A 206 -36.63 3.27 -24.93
N THR A 207 -36.43 2.05 -25.47
CA THR A 207 -36.58 0.77 -24.74
C THR A 207 -35.24 0.13 -24.37
N ALA A 208 -34.13 0.74 -24.78
CA ALA A 208 -32.77 0.26 -24.51
C ALA A 208 -31.87 1.30 -23.78
N LEU A 209 -32.52 2.27 -23.13
CA LEU A 209 -31.80 3.34 -22.44
C LEU A 209 -31.06 2.83 -21.21
N GLN A 210 -29.81 3.24 -21.07
CA GLN A 210 -28.96 3.01 -19.92
C GLN A 210 -28.29 4.31 -19.52
N VAL A 211 -28.03 4.46 -18.23
CA VAL A 211 -27.20 5.54 -17.71
C VAL A 211 -26.04 4.94 -16.93
N THR A 212 -24.81 5.36 -17.26
CA THR A 212 -23.64 5.07 -16.42
C THR A 212 -23.38 6.31 -15.58
N PRO A 213 -23.35 6.22 -14.24
CA PRO A 213 -23.01 7.34 -13.36
C PRO A 213 -21.64 7.96 -13.73
N ALA A 214 -21.34 9.12 -13.21
CA ALA A 214 -19.98 9.64 -13.31
C ALA A 214 -19.01 8.67 -12.61
N ASN A 215 -17.77 8.60 -13.10
CA ASN A 215 -16.76 7.71 -12.54
C ASN A 215 -16.61 7.95 -11.03
N ASP A 216 -16.52 6.87 -10.26
CA ASP A 216 -16.36 6.88 -8.80
C ASP A 216 -17.47 7.73 -8.10
N SER A 217 -18.75 7.60 -8.52
CA SER A 217 -19.85 8.38 -7.95
C SER A 217 -21.07 7.52 -7.61
N ASP A 218 -21.29 7.31 -6.32
CA ASP A 218 -22.45 6.67 -5.71
C ASP A 218 -23.65 7.62 -5.47
N ALA A 219 -23.55 8.88 -5.93
CA ALA A 219 -24.59 9.88 -5.71
C ALA A 219 -25.87 9.58 -6.48
N ASP A 220 -26.98 9.44 -5.77
CA ASP A 220 -28.33 9.35 -6.35
C ASP A 220 -28.67 10.63 -7.14
N PHE A 221 -29.43 10.47 -8.25
CA PHE A 221 -29.86 11.61 -9.07
C PHE A 221 -31.22 11.35 -9.73
N ASP A 222 -31.85 12.46 -10.16
CA ASP A 222 -33.14 12.40 -10.86
C ASP A 222 -32.95 12.77 -12.33
N LEU A 223 -33.46 11.92 -13.23
CA LEU A 223 -33.59 12.22 -14.65
C LEU A 223 -34.98 12.76 -14.90
N THR A 224 -35.09 13.92 -15.54
CA THR A 224 -36.36 14.52 -15.96
C THR A 224 -36.57 14.26 -17.45
N VAL A 225 -37.64 13.51 -17.78
CA VAL A 225 -38.07 13.21 -19.14
C VAL A 225 -39.18 14.18 -19.50
N THR A 226 -38.98 14.92 -20.60
CA THR A 226 -39.97 15.86 -21.13
C THR A 226 -40.35 15.43 -22.52
N ALA A 227 -41.63 15.09 -22.71
CA ALA A 227 -42.25 14.92 -24.03
C ALA A 227 -42.92 16.24 -24.40
N THR A 228 -42.66 16.75 -25.59
CA THR A 228 -43.17 18.04 -26.08
C THR A 228 -43.82 17.83 -27.45
N SER A 229 -45.11 18.20 -27.59
CA SER A 229 -45.74 18.43 -28.89
C SER A 229 -45.44 19.85 -29.36
N THR A 230 -45.33 20.04 -30.63
CA THR A 230 -45.12 21.33 -31.29
C THR A 230 -45.96 21.44 -32.53
N GLU A 231 -46.81 22.45 -32.60
CA GLU A 231 -47.61 22.75 -33.79
C GLU A 231 -46.74 23.23 -34.95
N ALA A 232 -47.06 22.76 -36.15
CA ALA A 232 -46.36 23.19 -37.37
C ALA A 232 -46.72 24.62 -37.74
N ASP A 233 -47.97 25.02 -37.52
CA ASP A 233 -48.45 26.38 -37.72
C ASP A 233 -48.49 27.17 -36.40
N GLY A 234 -47.69 28.21 -36.31
CA GLY A 234 -47.61 29.03 -35.09
C GLY A 234 -46.51 28.66 -34.12
N GLY A 235 -46.13 27.39 -34.03
CA GLY A 235 -45.06 26.88 -33.16
C GLY A 235 -45.40 26.85 -31.67
N ASP A 236 -46.71 26.79 -31.35
CA ASP A 236 -47.16 26.60 -29.96
C ASP A 236 -46.70 25.21 -29.47
N THR A 237 -46.49 25.08 -28.18
CA THR A 237 -45.95 23.83 -27.56
C THR A 237 -46.70 23.48 -26.29
N ALA A 238 -46.97 22.20 -26.13
CA ALA A 238 -47.44 21.64 -24.88
C ALA A 238 -46.51 20.49 -24.45
N SER A 239 -46.36 20.25 -23.15
CA SER A 239 -45.44 19.23 -22.67
C SER A 239 -45.99 18.45 -21.48
N THR A 240 -45.56 17.17 -21.42
CA THR A 240 -45.79 16.28 -20.30
C THR A 240 -44.43 15.87 -19.72
N VAL A 241 -44.27 15.99 -18.41
CA VAL A 241 -43.00 15.76 -17.70
C VAL A 241 -43.16 14.57 -16.76
N GLY A 242 -42.12 13.72 -16.73
CA GLY A 242 -41.95 12.62 -15.78
C GLY A 242 -40.55 12.61 -15.20
N THR A 243 -40.37 11.96 -14.03
CA THR A 243 -39.09 11.84 -13.34
C THR A 243 -38.75 10.36 -13.13
N ILE A 244 -37.51 9.98 -13.38
CA ILE A 244 -36.91 8.69 -13.02
C ILE A 244 -35.89 8.98 -11.94
N ALA A 245 -36.14 8.49 -10.70
CA ALA A 245 -35.15 8.51 -9.62
C ALA A 245 -34.17 7.35 -9.86
N VAL A 246 -32.88 7.68 -10.01
CA VAL A 246 -31.78 6.74 -10.17
C VAL A 246 -31.06 6.62 -8.84
N SER A 247 -31.07 5.42 -8.25
CA SER A 247 -30.32 5.09 -7.05
C SER A 247 -29.06 4.37 -7.43
N VAL A 248 -27.93 4.88 -6.96
CA VAL A 248 -26.60 4.35 -7.24
C VAL A 248 -26.05 3.74 -5.96
N ASP A 249 -25.80 2.42 -6.00
CA ASP A 249 -25.17 1.71 -4.90
C ASP A 249 -23.64 1.82 -4.99
N PRO A 250 -22.93 2.06 -3.88
CA PRO A 250 -21.47 2.11 -3.87
C PRO A 250 -20.83 0.76 -4.20
N ASP A 251 -19.67 0.78 -4.87
CA ASP A 251 -18.84 -0.39 -5.17
C ASP A 251 -17.36 -0.05 -4.93
N ALA A 252 -16.72 -0.77 -3.99
CA ALA A 252 -15.35 -0.43 -3.59
C ALA A 252 -14.34 -0.73 -4.69
N ASP A 253 -13.59 0.29 -5.08
CA ASP A 253 -12.48 0.21 -6.02
C ASP A 253 -11.20 -0.33 -5.41
N ALA A 254 -10.37 -0.92 -6.25
CA ALA A 254 -9.08 -1.42 -5.81
C ALA A 254 -8.16 -0.26 -5.41
N PRO A 255 -7.68 -0.22 -4.13
CA PRO A 255 -6.81 0.85 -3.68
C PRO A 255 -5.46 0.81 -4.42
N THR A 256 -4.86 1.96 -4.63
CA THR A 256 -3.49 2.07 -5.13
C THR A 256 -2.53 1.69 -4.03
N LEU A 257 -1.69 0.68 -4.28
CA LEU A 257 -0.62 0.25 -3.38
C LEU A 257 0.72 0.38 -4.10
N ASN A 258 1.67 1.09 -3.48
CA ASN A 258 3.05 1.13 -3.97
C ASN A 258 3.98 0.61 -2.88
N VAL A 259 4.77 -0.38 -3.22
CA VAL A 259 5.86 -0.93 -2.43
C VAL A 259 7.14 -0.94 -3.27
N ALA A 260 8.29 -0.87 -2.63
CA ALA A 260 9.59 -0.96 -3.30
C ALA A 260 10.52 -1.82 -2.46
N ASP A 261 11.35 -2.63 -3.11
CA ASP A 261 12.39 -3.40 -2.46
C ASP A 261 13.31 -2.47 -1.66
N VAL A 262 13.72 -2.94 -0.50
CA VAL A 262 14.56 -2.20 0.43
C VAL A 262 15.75 -3.05 0.86
N SER A 263 16.83 -2.39 1.29
CA SER A 263 17.99 -3.06 1.85
C SER A 263 18.45 -2.36 3.12
N GLY A 264 19.08 -3.12 4.00
CA GLY A 264 19.62 -2.60 5.24
C GLY A 264 20.55 -3.59 5.91
N LEU A 265 20.99 -3.23 7.12
CA LEU A 265 21.84 -4.08 7.91
C LEU A 265 20.97 -4.90 8.88
N GLU A 266 21.40 -6.11 9.21
CA GLU A 266 20.83 -6.85 10.34
C GLU A 266 20.93 -6.01 11.64
N ASP A 267 20.24 -6.42 12.68
CA ASP A 267 20.17 -5.75 13.97
C ASP A 267 19.79 -4.26 13.94
N SER A 268 19.47 -3.75 12.75
CA SER A 268 19.10 -2.36 12.52
C SER A 268 17.71 -2.24 11.93
N ALA A 269 17.03 -1.14 12.24
CA ALA A 269 15.73 -0.87 11.67
C ALA A 269 15.84 -0.44 10.21
N ILE A 270 15.23 -1.21 9.30
CA ILE A 270 15.17 -0.98 7.85
C ILE A 270 13.86 -0.27 7.52
N ALA A 271 13.94 0.90 6.87
CA ALA A 271 12.75 1.67 6.52
C ALA A 271 11.97 1.00 5.38
N LEU A 272 10.67 0.81 5.59
CA LEU A 272 9.75 0.31 4.57
C LEU A 272 9.08 1.49 3.86
N ASN A 273 9.15 1.50 2.53
CA ASN A 273 8.54 2.52 1.70
C ASN A 273 7.21 1.97 1.15
N ILE A 274 6.16 2.10 1.94
CA ILE A 274 4.80 1.64 1.59
C ILE A 274 3.89 2.85 1.54
N THR A 275 3.17 3.03 0.43
CA THR A 275 2.11 4.02 0.31
C THR A 275 0.84 3.36 -0.20
N ALA A 276 -0.28 3.77 0.36
CA ALA A 276 -1.60 3.28 0.00
C ALA A 276 -2.56 4.47 -0.10
N GLU A 277 -3.36 4.52 -1.16
CA GLU A 277 -4.33 5.59 -1.41
C GLU A 277 -5.60 4.97 -1.98
N VAL A 278 -6.75 5.50 -1.61
CA VAL A 278 -8.01 5.18 -2.27
C VAL A 278 -8.10 5.91 -3.60
N THR A 279 -8.85 5.35 -4.56
CA THR A 279 -9.07 5.94 -5.88
C THR A 279 -10.27 6.88 -5.87
N ASP A 280 -11.24 6.61 -5.02
CA ASP A 280 -12.43 7.42 -4.80
C ASP A 280 -12.39 8.14 -3.44
N ALA A 281 -12.98 9.34 -3.38
CA ALA A 281 -13.06 10.17 -2.18
C ALA A 281 -14.14 9.72 -1.17
N SER A 282 -15.12 8.92 -1.60
CA SER A 282 -16.14 8.30 -0.73
C SER A 282 -15.58 7.10 0.01
N GLU A 283 -14.56 6.45 -0.53
CA GLU A 283 -13.91 5.29 0.03
C GLU A 283 -12.99 5.57 1.23
N SER A 284 -12.69 4.53 1.97
CA SER A 284 -11.69 4.56 3.03
C SER A 284 -10.86 3.28 3.07
N ILE A 285 -9.59 3.40 3.44
CA ILE A 285 -8.76 2.24 3.75
C ILE A 285 -9.25 1.62 5.06
N SER A 286 -9.77 0.42 4.98
CA SER A 286 -10.37 -0.31 6.12
C SER A 286 -9.41 -1.30 6.77
N GLY A 287 -8.33 -1.69 6.08
CA GLY A 287 -7.35 -2.62 6.62
C GLY A 287 -6.05 -2.64 5.83
N ILE A 288 -4.94 -2.70 6.56
CA ILE A 288 -3.62 -2.94 6.00
C ILE A 288 -3.03 -4.11 6.75
N THR A 289 -2.55 -5.12 6.01
CA THR A 289 -1.90 -6.28 6.60
C THR A 289 -0.56 -6.55 5.93
N ILE A 290 0.43 -6.96 6.75
CA ILE A 290 1.74 -7.40 6.29
C ILE A 290 1.97 -8.82 6.79
N THR A 291 2.32 -9.71 5.88
CA THR A 291 2.75 -11.09 6.16
C THR A 291 4.15 -11.33 5.62
N GLY A 292 4.76 -12.46 6.00
CA GLY A 292 6.13 -12.76 5.59
C GLY A 292 7.19 -12.26 6.56
N VAL A 293 6.83 -11.55 7.63
CA VAL A 293 7.79 -11.14 8.68
C VAL A 293 8.33 -12.40 9.35
N PRO A 294 9.67 -12.66 9.29
CA PRO A 294 10.28 -13.84 9.87
C PRO A 294 10.10 -13.94 11.40
N GLU A 295 10.26 -15.14 11.94
CA GLU A 295 10.30 -15.31 13.39
C GLU A 295 11.50 -14.55 13.98
N GLY A 296 11.25 -13.77 15.03
CA GLY A 296 12.26 -12.90 15.65
C GLY A 296 12.29 -11.49 15.06
N ALA A 297 11.91 -11.29 13.80
CA ALA A 297 11.81 -9.96 13.21
C ALA A 297 10.56 -9.22 13.71
N THR A 298 10.62 -7.89 13.73
CA THR A 298 9.53 -7.03 14.23
C THR A 298 9.29 -5.81 13.37
N LEU A 299 8.03 -5.37 13.28
CA LEU A 299 7.67 -4.06 12.73
C LEU A 299 7.61 -3.00 13.84
N SER A 300 7.96 -1.76 13.51
CA SER A 300 7.93 -0.63 14.46
C SER A 300 6.53 -0.17 14.85
N ALA A 301 5.50 -0.56 14.08
CA ALA A 301 4.11 -0.22 14.32
C ALA A 301 3.18 -1.39 13.96
N GLY A 302 1.91 -1.28 14.35
CA GLY A 302 0.90 -2.30 14.13
C GLY A 302 0.82 -3.33 15.26
N THR A 303 -0.03 -4.33 15.06
CA THR A 303 -0.24 -5.44 15.99
C THR A 303 -0.12 -6.76 15.26
N SER A 304 0.66 -7.69 15.83
CA SER A 304 0.83 -9.01 15.25
C SER A 304 -0.16 -10.02 15.83
N SER A 305 -0.63 -10.93 14.99
CA SER A 305 -1.43 -12.10 15.38
C SER A 305 -1.04 -13.28 14.51
N VAL A 306 -1.26 -14.50 15.01
CA VAL A 306 -1.03 -15.73 14.24
C VAL A 306 -2.37 -16.26 13.75
N VAL A 307 -2.55 -16.29 12.43
CA VAL A 307 -3.75 -16.81 11.76
C VAL A 307 -3.33 -17.99 10.90
N ASP A 308 -3.90 -19.16 11.14
CA ASP A 308 -3.59 -20.40 10.42
C ASP A 308 -2.08 -20.74 10.34
N GLY A 309 -1.32 -20.34 11.38
CA GLY A 309 0.13 -20.56 11.46
C GLY A 309 0.97 -19.52 10.73
N VAL A 310 0.36 -18.47 10.18
CA VAL A 310 1.04 -17.34 9.53
C VAL A 310 0.98 -16.12 10.45
N THR A 311 2.13 -15.53 10.75
CA THR A 311 2.20 -14.25 11.46
C THR A 311 1.71 -13.15 10.54
N THR A 312 0.63 -12.48 10.95
CA THR A 312 0.02 -11.36 10.22
C THR A 312 0.09 -10.12 11.10
N TRP A 313 0.66 -9.06 10.58
CA TRP A 313 0.66 -7.74 11.18
C TRP A 313 -0.50 -6.92 10.61
N THR A 314 -1.27 -6.29 11.50
CA THR A 314 -2.37 -5.39 11.13
C THR A 314 -1.97 -3.96 11.50
N LEU A 315 -2.11 -3.06 10.53
CA LEU A 315 -1.70 -1.66 10.61
C LEU A 315 -2.87 -0.74 10.27
N SER A 316 -2.78 0.48 10.72
CA SER A 316 -3.57 1.60 10.22
C SER A 316 -2.77 2.37 9.15
N GLU A 317 -3.45 3.20 8.36
CA GLU A 317 -2.81 4.07 7.36
C GLU A 317 -1.72 4.98 7.98
N SER A 318 -1.97 5.50 9.18
CA SER A 318 -1.01 6.33 9.90
C SER A 318 0.27 5.59 10.31
N ASP A 319 0.21 4.26 10.46
CA ASP A 319 1.35 3.42 10.83
C ASP A 319 2.35 3.25 9.67
N LEU A 320 1.95 3.51 8.43
CA LEU A 320 2.83 3.44 7.27
C LEU A 320 3.89 4.55 7.28
N THR A 321 3.60 5.66 7.96
CA THR A 321 4.54 6.78 8.02
C THR A 321 5.73 6.46 8.92
N GLY A 322 6.90 6.26 8.32
CA GLY A 322 8.12 5.90 9.03
C GLY A 322 8.15 4.46 9.55
N LEU A 323 7.35 3.59 8.95
CA LEU A 323 7.36 2.16 9.28
C LEU A 323 8.73 1.57 8.98
N THR A 324 9.22 0.76 9.91
CA THR A 324 10.46 0.01 9.76
C THR A 324 10.25 -1.46 10.11
N VAL A 325 11.07 -2.31 9.53
CA VAL A 325 11.25 -3.69 9.98
C VAL A 325 12.63 -3.82 10.61
N THR A 326 12.71 -4.47 11.76
CA THR A 326 14.00 -4.90 12.34
C THR A 326 14.08 -6.41 12.11
N PRO A 327 15.11 -6.91 11.38
CA PRO A 327 15.33 -8.33 11.19
C PRO A 327 15.45 -9.09 12.51
N ALA A 328 15.45 -10.41 12.48
CA ALA A 328 15.78 -11.20 13.66
C ALA A 328 17.23 -10.91 14.09
N GLU A 329 17.49 -10.94 15.39
CA GLU A 329 18.82 -10.69 15.93
C GLU A 329 19.86 -11.61 15.29
N ASN A 330 20.97 -11.03 14.81
CA ASN A 330 22.07 -11.74 14.17
C ASN A 330 21.58 -12.60 12.96
N SER A 331 20.79 -12.05 12.08
CA SER A 331 20.33 -12.75 10.87
C SER A 331 20.38 -11.86 9.65
N ASP A 332 21.24 -12.21 8.73
CA ASP A 332 21.42 -11.61 7.41
C ASP A 332 20.50 -12.21 6.34
N ALA A 333 19.57 -13.09 6.73
CA ALA A 333 18.68 -13.75 5.79
C ALA A 333 17.67 -12.79 5.15
N ASP A 334 17.71 -12.71 3.82
CA ASP A 334 16.71 -11.99 3.01
C ASP A 334 15.32 -12.58 3.16
N PHE A 335 14.29 -11.73 3.08
CA PHE A 335 12.90 -12.18 3.14
C PHE A 335 11.96 -11.28 2.33
N ASP A 336 10.81 -11.86 1.96
CA ASP A 336 9.75 -11.16 1.25
C ASP A 336 8.62 -10.77 2.22
N LEU A 337 8.16 -9.52 2.13
CA LEU A 337 6.97 -9.04 2.79
C LEU A 337 5.83 -8.93 1.78
N SER A 338 4.70 -9.59 2.08
CA SER A 338 3.47 -9.41 1.32
C SER A 338 2.57 -8.40 2.03
N VAL A 339 2.31 -7.29 1.35
CA VAL A 339 1.49 -6.17 1.83
C VAL A 339 0.13 -6.22 1.15
N SER A 340 -0.95 -6.23 1.92
CA SER A 340 -2.31 -6.17 1.42
C SER A 340 -3.03 -4.97 2.00
N VAL A 341 -3.70 -4.22 1.13
CA VAL A 341 -4.50 -3.04 1.50
C VAL A 341 -5.92 -3.26 1.02
N THR A 342 -6.88 -3.02 1.88
CA THR A 342 -8.31 -3.14 1.59
C THR A 342 -8.97 -1.77 1.70
N SER A 343 -9.64 -1.34 0.62
CA SER A 343 -10.60 -0.23 0.63
C SER A 343 -12.01 -0.72 0.93
N THR A 344 -12.84 0.15 1.41
CA THR A 344 -14.28 -0.10 1.60
C THR A 344 -15.08 1.11 1.18
N ASP A 345 -16.19 0.82 0.48
CA ASP A 345 -17.23 1.76 0.19
C ASP A 345 -18.59 1.15 0.58
N GLY A 346 -19.34 1.85 1.44
CA GLY A 346 -20.59 1.32 1.99
C GLY A 346 -20.39 -0.06 2.63
N THR A 347 -20.85 -1.11 1.96
CA THR A 347 -20.74 -2.51 2.40
C THR A 347 -19.84 -3.37 1.53
N THR A 348 -19.33 -2.83 0.44
CA THR A 348 -18.41 -3.49 -0.49
C THR A 348 -16.96 -3.30 -0.05
N SER A 349 -16.07 -4.13 -0.53
CA SER A 349 -14.63 -4.01 -0.24
C SER A 349 -13.80 -4.56 -1.38
N SER A 350 -12.69 -3.92 -1.65
CA SER A 350 -11.70 -4.33 -2.63
C SER A 350 -10.32 -4.42 -2.01
N THR A 351 -9.45 -5.30 -2.51
CA THR A 351 -8.13 -5.53 -1.90
C THR A 351 -7.06 -5.59 -2.98
N THR A 352 -6.01 -4.82 -2.78
CA THR A 352 -4.77 -4.89 -3.57
C THR A 352 -3.66 -5.48 -2.73
N THR A 353 -2.89 -6.40 -3.31
CA THR A 353 -1.75 -7.05 -2.65
C THR A 353 -0.52 -6.93 -3.53
N ASP A 354 0.62 -6.60 -2.91
CA ASP A 354 1.92 -6.54 -3.58
C ASP A 354 3.01 -7.09 -2.66
N VAL A 355 4.17 -7.42 -3.22
CA VAL A 355 5.28 -8.04 -2.50
C VAL A 355 6.52 -7.16 -2.64
N MET A 356 7.22 -6.95 -1.53
CA MET A 356 8.53 -6.30 -1.49
C MET A 356 9.57 -7.23 -0.92
N ASN A 357 10.79 -7.20 -1.48
CA ASN A 357 11.94 -7.89 -0.94
C ASN A 357 12.67 -6.99 0.06
N VAL A 358 13.12 -7.59 1.16
CA VAL A 358 14.00 -6.99 2.17
C VAL A 358 15.33 -7.71 2.08
N ASP A 359 16.35 -7.03 1.53
CA ASP A 359 17.74 -7.49 1.39
C ASP A 359 18.49 -7.09 2.67
N VAL A 360 18.95 -8.07 3.44
CA VAL A 360 19.61 -7.88 4.72
C VAL A 360 21.09 -8.21 4.59
N SER A 361 21.94 -7.23 4.87
CA SER A 361 23.39 -7.43 4.87
C SER A 361 23.90 -7.67 6.27
N GLY A 362 24.83 -8.61 6.42
CA GLY A 362 25.47 -8.96 7.67
C GLY A 362 26.39 -7.87 8.23
N VAL A 363 26.54 -7.84 9.52
CA VAL A 363 27.45 -6.96 10.28
C VAL A 363 28.21 -7.77 11.31
N ALA A 364 29.54 -7.84 11.16
CA ALA A 364 30.36 -8.61 12.09
C ALA A 364 30.20 -8.19 13.54
N ASP A 365 29.79 -9.12 14.39
CA ASP A 365 29.66 -8.98 15.82
C ASP A 365 30.97 -9.24 16.59
N ALA A 366 31.21 -8.50 17.66
CA ALA A 366 32.42 -8.70 18.46
C ALA A 366 32.41 -10.09 19.13
N PRO A 367 33.40 -10.96 18.82
CA PRO A 367 33.43 -12.30 19.39
C PRO A 367 33.69 -12.28 20.89
N THR A 368 33.24 -13.29 21.57
CA THR A 368 33.71 -13.52 22.95
C THR A 368 35.07 -14.19 22.91
N VAL A 369 36.06 -13.60 23.60
CA VAL A 369 37.39 -14.18 23.80
C VAL A 369 37.66 -14.23 25.30
N THR A 370 38.12 -15.37 25.83
CA THR A 370 38.52 -15.50 27.21
C THR A 370 39.90 -16.12 27.30
N ALA A 371 40.68 -15.63 28.25
CA ALA A 371 41.99 -16.16 28.56
C ALA A 371 42.21 -16.14 30.09
N THR A 372 43.00 -17.05 30.60
CA THR A 372 43.37 -17.09 32.02
C THR A 372 44.86 -17.28 32.14
N ASP A 373 45.49 -16.55 33.08
CA ASP A 373 46.92 -16.59 33.37
C ASP A 373 47.40 -18.02 33.64
N VAL A 374 48.60 -18.32 33.17
CA VAL A 374 49.20 -19.64 33.27
C VAL A 374 50.61 -19.56 33.86
N THR A 375 51.02 -20.69 34.45
CA THR A 375 52.37 -20.83 34.97
C THR A 375 52.96 -22.16 34.45
N GLY A 376 54.20 -22.13 34.03
CA GLY A 376 54.90 -23.32 33.58
C GLY A 376 56.42 -23.16 33.72
N ALA A 377 57.15 -24.24 33.42
CA ALA A 377 58.59 -24.21 33.47
C ALA A 377 59.18 -23.77 32.13
N GLU A 378 60.32 -23.11 32.13
CA GLU A 378 61.12 -22.88 30.91
C GLU A 378 61.44 -24.20 30.23
N ASP A 379 61.89 -24.19 28.98
CA ASP A 379 62.22 -25.37 28.17
C ASP A 379 61.11 -26.38 27.97
N SER A 380 59.91 -26.06 28.52
CA SER A 380 58.76 -26.95 28.44
C SER A 380 57.56 -26.24 27.80
N ALA A 381 56.73 -27.00 27.12
CA ALA A 381 55.49 -26.46 26.57
C ALA A 381 54.50 -26.10 27.69
N ILE A 382 54.03 -24.85 27.69
CA ILE A 382 53.07 -24.32 28.67
C ILE A 382 51.71 -24.22 27.98
N ALA A 383 50.70 -24.94 28.47
CA ALA A 383 49.35 -24.93 27.91
C ALA A 383 48.67 -23.59 28.11
N LEU A 384 48.15 -22.97 27.06
CA LEU A 384 47.43 -21.73 27.08
C LEU A 384 45.92 -22.02 27.20
N ASN A 385 45.30 -21.40 28.21
CA ASN A 385 43.86 -21.54 28.45
C ASN A 385 43.11 -20.38 27.74
N ILE A 386 42.92 -20.50 26.44
CA ILE A 386 42.26 -19.52 25.60
C ILE A 386 41.01 -20.17 24.96
N SER A 387 39.90 -19.45 24.97
CA SER A 387 38.71 -19.88 24.20
C SER A 387 38.08 -18.69 23.47
N SER A 388 37.43 -18.97 22.39
CA SER A 388 36.66 -18.01 21.59
C SER A 388 35.33 -18.59 21.15
N ALA A 389 34.32 -17.73 20.99
CA ALA A 389 33.03 -18.09 20.43
C ALA A 389 32.46 -16.92 19.64
N PHE A 390 31.72 -17.24 18.59
CA PHE A 390 30.90 -16.27 17.88
C PHE A 390 29.75 -15.77 18.79
N VAL A 391 29.34 -14.51 18.62
CA VAL A 391 28.12 -13.95 19.19
C VAL A 391 26.99 -14.22 18.20
N ASP A 392 27.24 -13.97 16.93
CA ASP A 392 26.39 -14.43 15.86
C ASP A 392 26.57 -15.95 15.62
N THR A 393 25.47 -16.66 15.50
CA THR A 393 25.45 -18.13 15.36
C THR A 393 24.75 -18.61 14.10
N ASP A 394 24.36 -17.73 13.17
CA ASP A 394 23.69 -18.09 11.94
C ASP A 394 24.63 -18.74 10.92
N GLY A 395 25.93 -18.50 11.06
CA GLY A 395 27.01 -19.14 10.30
C GLY A 395 27.57 -18.30 9.14
N SER A 396 27.19 -17.06 9.06
CA SER A 396 27.67 -16.08 8.06
C SER A 396 29.06 -15.54 8.40
N GLU A 397 29.41 -15.41 9.70
CA GLU A 397 30.68 -14.87 10.17
C GLU A 397 31.86 -15.84 10.02
N SER A 398 33.03 -15.29 9.80
CA SER A 398 34.33 -15.95 9.93
C SER A 398 35.16 -15.33 11.05
N MET A 399 35.94 -16.17 11.80
CA MET A 399 36.76 -15.68 12.93
C MET A 399 38.23 -16.01 12.70
N THR A 400 39.07 -15.03 13.02
CA THR A 400 40.53 -15.15 13.07
C THR A 400 41.03 -14.75 14.46
N ILE A 401 41.95 -15.52 15.02
CA ILE A 401 42.62 -15.19 16.29
C ILE A 401 44.04 -14.72 15.97
N THR A 402 44.45 -13.62 16.57
CA THR A 402 45.84 -13.16 16.54
C THR A 402 46.41 -13.08 17.92
N ILE A 403 47.68 -13.53 18.08
CA ILE A 403 48.42 -13.48 19.35
C ILE A 403 49.70 -12.69 19.11
N THR A 404 49.90 -11.66 19.90
CA THR A 404 51.12 -10.87 19.96
C THR A 404 51.76 -10.93 21.36
N GLY A 405 52.98 -10.43 21.53
CA GLY A 405 53.69 -10.48 22.80
C GLY A 405 54.48 -11.78 23.03
N VAL A 406 54.49 -12.72 22.04
CA VAL A 406 55.38 -13.90 22.10
C VAL A 406 56.82 -13.43 22.03
N PRO A 407 57.66 -13.72 23.05
CA PRO A 407 59.08 -13.29 23.05
C PRO A 407 59.89 -13.85 21.90
N GLU A 408 61.00 -13.19 21.60
CA GLU A 408 61.97 -13.71 20.64
C GLU A 408 62.51 -15.08 21.09
N GLY A 409 62.49 -16.07 20.23
CA GLY A 409 62.91 -17.43 20.57
C GLY A 409 61.80 -18.33 21.09
N ALA A 410 60.73 -17.76 21.63
CA ALA A 410 59.56 -18.54 22.04
C ALA A 410 58.69 -18.92 20.84
N THR A 411 57.95 -20.02 20.91
CA THR A 411 57.12 -20.52 19.80
C THR A 411 55.77 -21.02 20.28
N LEU A 412 54.77 -20.90 19.41
CA LEU A 412 53.48 -21.57 19.57
C LEU A 412 53.47 -22.88 18.78
N ASN A 413 52.80 -23.91 19.29
CA ASN A 413 52.66 -25.20 18.62
C ASN A 413 51.66 -25.22 17.47
N ALA A 414 50.86 -24.15 17.29
CA ALA A 414 49.90 -23.97 16.19
C ALA A 414 49.92 -22.55 15.65
N GLY A 415 49.26 -22.35 14.47
CA GLY A 415 49.20 -21.06 13.80
C GLY A 415 50.39 -20.76 12.90
N THR A 416 50.40 -19.55 12.32
CA THR A 416 51.46 -19.04 11.45
C THR A 416 51.96 -17.70 11.96
N SER A 417 53.27 -17.53 12.10
CA SER A 417 53.86 -16.27 12.54
C SER A 417 54.23 -15.38 11.37
N SER A 418 54.04 -14.09 11.54
CA SER A 418 54.50 -13.05 10.62
C SER A 418 54.99 -11.84 11.40
N VAL A 419 55.88 -11.03 10.81
CA VAL A 419 56.31 -9.78 11.45
C VAL A 419 55.59 -8.62 10.76
N VAL A 420 54.74 -7.92 11.51
CA VAL A 420 54.01 -6.73 11.07
C VAL A 420 54.50 -5.54 11.86
N ASP A 421 54.99 -4.51 11.21
CA ASP A 421 55.56 -3.29 11.84
C ASP A 421 56.56 -3.55 12.97
N GLY A 422 57.34 -4.64 12.84
CA GLY A 422 58.35 -5.03 13.81
C GLY A 422 57.79 -5.84 15.01
N VAL A 423 56.50 -6.18 14.99
CA VAL A 423 55.88 -7.02 16.01
C VAL A 423 55.59 -8.40 15.43
N THR A 424 56.07 -9.43 16.14
CA THR A 424 55.72 -10.82 15.78
C THR A 424 54.26 -11.09 16.12
N THR A 425 53.48 -11.40 15.12
CA THR A 425 52.04 -11.72 15.21
C THR A 425 51.83 -13.15 14.80
N TRP A 426 51.22 -13.94 15.62
CA TRP A 426 50.73 -15.27 15.29
C TRP A 426 49.28 -15.22 14.89
N THR A 427 48.92 -15.88 13.76
CA THR A 427 47.55 -15.97 13.26
C THR A 427 47.10 -17.43 13.32
N LEU A 428 45.90 -17.62 13.94
CA LEU A 428 45.30 -18.91 14.24
C LEU A 428 43.85 -18.96 13.79
N ALA A 429 43.35 -20.13 13.51
CA ALA A 429 41.91 -20.38 13.46
C ALA A 429 41.38 -20.69 14.86
N PRO A 430 40.09 -20.48 15.15
CA PRO A 430 39.50 -20.83 16.47
C PRO A 430 39.74 -22.28 16.90
N ALA A 431 39.81 -23.21 15.94
CA ALA A 431 40.06 -24.63 16.20
C ALA A 431 41.48 -24.88 16.74
N ASP A 432 42.44 -24.01 16.40
CA ASP A 432 43.86 -24.13 16.82
C ASP A 432 44.05 -23.78 18.31
N LEU A 433 43.06 -23.18 18.95
CA LEU A 433 43.10 -22.88 20.40
C LEU A 433 43.01 -24.14 21.23
N ASN A 434 42.48 -25.22 20.68
CA ASN A 434 42.36 -26.48 21.41
C ASN A 434 43.74 -27.14 21.52
N GLY A 435 44.29 -27.14 22.74
CA GLY A 435 45.61 -27.68 23.00
C GLY A 435 46.76 -26.78 22.55
N LEU A 436 46.47 -25.45 22.45
CA LEU A 436 47.50 -24.46 22.17
C LEU A 436 48.49 -24.36 23.31
N GLU A 437 49.78 -24.39 22.99
CA GLU A 437 50.89 -24.32 23.91
C GLU A 437 51.92 -23.27 23.45
N VAL A 438 52.55 -22.60 24.41
CA VAL A 438 53.71 -21.76 24.17
C VAL A 438 54.93 -22.47 24.75
N THR A 439 56.01 -22.55 23.99
CA THR A 439 57.33 -22.98 24.51
C THR A 439 58.20 -21.71 24.64
N PRO A 440 58.63 -21.33 25.86
CA PRO A 440 59.54 -20.21 26.05
C PRO A 440 60.87 -20.39 25.26
N ALA A 441 61.66 -19.32 25.16
CA ALA A 441 63.00 -19.44 24.63
C ALA A 441 63.82 -20.34 25.56
N SER A 442 64.83 -21.05 24.98
CA SER A 442 65.69 -21.91 25.77
C SER A 442 66.42 -21.10 26.84
N ASP A 443 66.49 -21.68 28.04
CA ASP A 443 67.19 -21.10 29.18
C ASP A 443 66.68 -19.65 29.51
N ASP A 444 65.35 -19.39 29.39
CA ASP A 444 64.75 -18.08 29.68
C ASP A 444 63.51 -18.19 30.59
N ALA A 445 63.70 -17.96 31.85
CA ALA A 445 62.68 -17.94 32.87
C ALA A 445 61.98 -16.57 33.00
N SER A 446 62.08 -15.69 32.00
CA SER A 446 61.41 -14.38 32.05
C SER A 446 59.91 -14.48 31.83
N ASP A 447 59.14 -13.87 32.75
CA ASP A 447 57.70 -13.70 32.60
C ASP A 447 57.37 -12.83 31.40
N PHE A 448 56.25 -13.12 30.70
CA PHE A 448 55.76 -12.32 29.58
C PHE A 448 54.26 -12.27 29.53
N SER A 449 53.70 -11.32 28.77
CA SER A 449 52.25 -11.15 28.57
C SER A 449 51.91 -11.27 27.11
N LEU A 450 50.89 -12.07 26.80
CA LEU A 450 50.32 -12.24 25.48
C LEU A 450 49.09 -11.36 25.31
N GLN A 451 48.96 -10.71 24.14
CA GLN A 451 47.72 -10.06 23.71
C GLN A 451 47.03 -10.93 22.70
N ILE A 452 45.80 -11.34 23.02
CA ILE A 452 44.96 -12.21 22.17
C ILE A 452 43.82 -11.37 21.61
N THR A 453 43.73 -11.26 20.31
CA THR A 453 42.65 -10.55 19.62
C THR A 453 41.88 -11.56 18.78
N GLY A 454 40.58 -11.74 19.08
CA GLY A 454 39.63 -12.40 18.18
C GLY A 454 39.00 -11.36 17.28
N THR A 455 39.01 -11.61 15.98
CA THR A 455 38.39 -10.73 14.97
C THR A 455 37.41 -11.57 14.16
N THR A 456 36.16 -11.15 14.13
CA THR A 456 35.11 -11.64 13.23
C THR A 456 35.07 -10.78 11.99
N ALA A 457 34.63 -11.37 10.89
CA ALA A 457 34.45 -10.68 9.61
C ALA A 457 33.21 -11.24 8.89
N GLU A 458 32.37 -10.32 8.41
CA GLU A 458 31.16 -10.59 7.69
C GLU A 458 30.87 -9.46 6.70
N ASP A 459 30.47 -9.73 5.48
CA ASP A 459 30.13 -8.79 4.41
C ASP A 459 31.04 -7.56 4.28
N GLY A 460 32.34 -7.76 4.59
CA GLY A 460 33.33 -6.69 4.52
C GLY A 460 33.39 -5.80 5.77
N THR A 461 32.58 -6.06 6.79
CA THR A 461 32.69 -5.48 8.12
C THR A 461 33.59 -6.34 8.99
N THR A 462 34.14 -5.79 10.07
CA THR A 462 34.95 -6.53 11.04
C THR A 462 34.71 -5.99 12.43
N SER A 463 34.70 -6.90 13.41
CA SER A 463 34.60 -6.55 14.82
C SER A 463 35.63 -7.34 15.62
N SER A 464 36.10 -6.84 16.76
CA SER A 464 37.16 -7.52 17.50
C SER A 464 37.03 -7.36 19.00
N THR A 465 37.49 -8.39 19.73
CA THR A 465 37.66 -8.40 21.18
C THR A 465 39.08 -8.75 21.50
N GLU A 466 39.72 -7.99 22.42
CA GLU A 466 41.08 -8.16 22.85
C GLU A 466 41.13 -8.52 24.36
N VAL A 467 41.96 -9.49 24.72
CA VAL A 467 42.21 -9.90 26.09
C VAL A 467 43.72 -10.13 26.30
N SER A 468 44.21 -9.94 27.51
CA SER A 468 45.59 -10.24 27.89
C SER A 468 45.66 -11.55 28.70
N LEU A 469 46.80 -12.23 28.59
CA LEU A 469 47.16 -13.43 29.34
C LEU A 469 48.58 -13.33 29.83
N ASP A 470 48.80 -13.39 31.13
CA ASP A 470 50.13 -13.40 31.69
C ASP A 470 50.66 -14.84 31.81
N VAL A 471 51.89 -15.04 31.31
CA VAL A 471 52.64 -16.30 31.40
C VAL A 471 53.77 -16.13 32.39
N THR A 472 53.65 -16.82 33.53
CA THR A 472 54.73 -16.89 34.54
C THR A 472 55.60 -18.09 34.21
N VAL A 473 56.87 -17.86 33.97
CA VAL A 473 57.85 -18.88 33.65
C VAL A 473 58.73 -19.13 34.88
N THR A 474 58.80 -20.38 35.29
CA THR A 474 59.63 -20.78 36.41
C THR A 474 60.90 -21.43 35.93
N GLY A 475 62.05 -21.03 36.47
CA GLY A 475 63.35 -21.59 36.15
C GLY A 475 63.48 -23.07 36.55
N VAL A 476 64.21 -23.82 35.75
CA VAL A 476 64.55 -25.23 36.00
C VAL A 476 66.03 -25.41 35.88
N ALA A 477 66.69 -25.82 36.98
CA ALA A 477 68.14 -26.03 36.98
C ALA A 477 68.60 -27.06 35.95
N ASP A 478 69.46 -26.66 35.04
CA ASP A 478 70.08 -27.49 34.01
C ASP A 478 71.32 -28.18 34.49
N THR A 479 71.67 -29.28 33.81
CA THR A 479 72.91 -30.04 34.20
C THR A 479 74.16 -29.20 33.93
N PRO A 480 74.89 -28.79 34.98
CA PRO A 480 76.08 -27.99 34.81
C PRO A 480 77.22 -28.80 34.16
N THR A 481 78.13 -28.10 33.51
CA THR A 481 79.34 -28.72 33.03
C THR A 481 80.38 -28.76 34.13
N VAL A 482 81.11 -29.85 34.28
CA VAL A 482 82.26 -30.00 35.16
C VAL A 482 83.44 -30.47 34.32
N THR A 483 84.59 -29.83 34.50
CA THR A 483 85.87 -30.22 33.88
C THR A 483 86.89 -30.44 34.96
N VAL A 484 87.50 -31.61 34.91
CA VAL A 484 88.55 -32.01 35.81
C VAL A 484 89.71 -32.64 35.04
N ASN A 485 90.95 -32.33 35.43
CA ASN A 485 92.10 -32.97 34.82
C ASN A 485 92.96 -33.62 35.89
N ASP A 486 93.53 -34.83 35.63
CA ASP A 486 94.40 -35.54 36.53
C ASP A 486 95.59 -34.63 36.99
N ALA A 487 95.94 -34.73 38.25
CA ALA A 487 96.99 -33.94 38.86
C ALA A 487 98.16 -34.83 39.35
N SER A 488 99.35 -34.36 39.31
CA SER A 488 100.49 -35.13 39.77
C SER A 488 101.49 -34.23 40.54
N GLY A 489 102.14 -34.78 41.56
CA GLY A 489 103.12 -34.07 42.35
C GLY A 489 103.91 -35.02 43.24
N THR A 490 104.39 -34.54 44.33
CA THR A 490 105.20 -35.29 45.30
C THR A 490 104.44 -35.28 46.66
N GLU A 491 104.58 -36.33 47.44
CA GLU A 491 104.06 -36.38 48.79
C GLU A 491 104.54 -35.13 49.61
N ASP A 492 103.80 -34.76 50.65
CA ASP A 492 104.06 -33.64 51.52
C ASP A 492 104.08 -32.25 50.82
N SER A 493 103.78 -32.17 49.53
CA SER A 493 103.75 -30.91 48.74
C SER A 493 102.32 -30.61 48.21
N ALA A 494 102.05 -29.28 48.08
CA ALA A 494 100.77 -28.86 47.46
C ALA A 494 100.79 -29.15 45.96
N ILE A 495 99.81 -29.97 45.47
CA ILE A 495 99.60 -30.33 44.09
C ILE A 495 98.45 -29.48 43.54
N SER A 496 98.63 -28.75 42.46
CA SER A 496 97.60 -27.93 41.80
C SER A 496 96.52 -28.80 41.24
N LEU A 497 95.26 -28.47 41.54
CA LEU A 497 94.07 -29.06 40.96
C LEU A 497 93.58 -28.14 39.84
N ASP A 498 93.31 -28.72 38.70
CA ASP A 498 92.68 -28.03 37.52
C ASP A 498 91.24 -28.50 37.43
N ILE A 499 90.34 -27.75 38.04
CA ILE A 499 88.89 -28.00 38.04
C ILE A 499 88.13 -26.74 37.59
N SER A 500 87.03 -26.91 36.87
CA SER A 500 86.13 -25.82 36.60
C SER A 500 84.70 -26.38 36.45
N GLY A 501 83.76 -25.53 36.71
CA GLY A 501 82.32 -25.78 36.47
C GLY A 501 81.70 -24.54 35.83
N ALA A 502 80.70 -24.73 35.04
CA ALA A 502 79.88 -23.68 34.46
C ALA A 502 78.40 -24.08 34.38
N VAL A 503 77.56 -23.16 34.63
CA VAL A 503 76.10 -23.30 34.34
C VAL A 503 75.82 -23.04 32.88
N THR A 504 74.73 -23.53 32.36
CA THR A 504 74.25 -23.31 30.99
C THR A 504 73.38 -22.05 30.89
N ASP A 505 72.69 -21.73 31.95
CA ASP A 505 71.83 -20.55 32.06
C ASP A 505 72.44 -19.49 33.02
N ALA A 506 72.23 -18.22 32.67
CA ALA A 506 72.69 -17.09 33.45
C ALA A 506 71.85 -16.85 34.76
N GLY A 507 70.62 -17.42 34.82
CA GLY A 507 69.74 -17.37 36.01
C GLY A 507 70.14 -18.34 37.09
N GLU A 508 70.93 -19.37 36.75
CA GLU A 508 71.32 -20.42 37.67
C GLU A 508 72.47 -19.99 38.60
N SER A 509 72.47 -20.52 39.79
CA SER A 509 73.58 -20.45 40.72
C SER A 509 74.40 -21.75 40.71
N LEU A 510 75.74 -21.65 40.60
CA LEU A 510 76.64 -22.81 40.57
C LEU A 510 77.24 -23.02 41.99
N ALA A 511 77.15 -24.23 42.43
CA ALA A 511 77.91 -24.73 43.60
C ALA A 511 78.90 -25.85 43.15
N LEU A 512 80.13 -25.79 43.71
CA LEU A 512 81.16 -26.81 43.44
C LEU A 512 81.60 -27.44 44.74
N SER A 513 81.71 -28.79 44.75
CA SER A 513 82.23 -29.55 45.87
C SER A 513 83.27 -30.59 45.42
N ILE A 514 84.28 -30.79 46.26
CA ILE A 514 85.24 -31.86 46.07
C ILE A 514 84.96 -32.94 47.10
N GLY A 515 84.73 -34.15 46.66
CA GLY A 515 84.52 -35.33 47.52
C GLY A 515 85.65 -36.33 47.41
N ASP A 516 85.47 -37.46 48.13
CA ASP A 516 86.41 -38.56 48.21
C ASP A 516 87.81 -38.15 48.61
N ILE A 517 87.94 -37.02 49.42
CA ILE A 517 89.19 -36.54 49.89
C ILE A 517 89.74 -37.50 50.99
N PRO A 518 90.95 -38.10 50.83
CA PRO A 518 91.50 -39.03 51.82
C PRO A 518 91.71 -38.42 53.17
N GLU A 519 91.56 -39.22 54.25
CA GLU A 519 91.86 -38.79 55.61
C GLU A 519 93.24 -38.16 55.69
N GLY A 520 93.30 -36.95 56.26
CA GLY A 520 94.51 -36.20 56.44
C GLY A 520 94.97 -35.34 55.26
N ALA A 521 94.39 -35.58 54.05
CA ALA A 521 94.60 -34.70 52.88
C ALA A 521 93.98 -33.33 53.12
N THR A 522 94.66 -32.28 52.60
CA THR A 522 94.20 -30.89 52.80
C THR A 522 94.00 -30.20 51.44
N ILE A 523 92.75 -29.69 51.16
CA ILE A 523 92.48 -28.82 50.07
C ILE A 523 92.62 -27.39 50.50
N THR A 524 93.36 -26.59 49.70
CA THR A 524 93.56 -25.16 50.00
C THR A 524 93.45 -24.29 48.76
N SER A 525 92.93 -23.03 48.96
CA SER A 525 92.89 -21.99 47.94
C SER A 525 93.06 -20.63 48.63
N GLY A 526 94.24 -20.07 48.55
CA GLY A 526 94.55 -18.80 49.25
C GLY A 526 94.38 -18.87 50.75
N SER A 527 93.36 -18.27 51.34
CA SER A 527 93.04 -18.31 52.78
C SER A 527 92.10 -19.44 53.12
N ASP A 528 91.46 -20.05 52.19
CA ASP A 528 90.46 -21.12 52.38
C ASP A 528 91.18 -22.46 52.48
N SER A 529 90.76 -23.25 53.44
CA SER A 529 91.41 -24.54 53.74
C SER A 529 90.42 -25.56 54.32
N TYR A 530 90.54 -26.76 53.93
CA TYR A 530 89.80 -27.92 54.44
C TYR A 530 90.71 -29.11 54.58
N THR A 531 90.82 -29.67 55.79
CA THR A 531 91.54 -30.93 56.02
C THR A 531 90.52 -32.03 56.25
N ALA A 532 90.62 -33.13 55.48
CA ALA A 532 89.66 -34.25 55.58
C ALA A 532 89.83 -34.94 56.95
N PRO A 533 88.74 -35.16 57.66
CA PRO A 533 88.72 -35.89 58.95
C PRO A 533 88.97 -37.37 58.81
N ALA A 534 89.03 -38.08 59.93
CA ALA A 534 89.13 -39.54 59.90
C ALA A 534 87.99 -40.18 59.13
N GLY A 535 88.36 -41.01 58.14
CA GLY A 535 87.43 -41.67 57.21
C GLY A 535 87.25 -40.92 55.92
N GLY A 536 87.99 -39.84 55.67
CA GLY A 536 87.85 -39.02 54.47
C GLY A 536 86.74 -37.97 54.56
N GLY A 537 86.55 -37.17 53.50
CA GLY A 537 85.51 -36.13 53.53
C GLY A 537 85.23 -35.48 52.17
N SER A 538 84.36 -34.48 52.24
CA SER A 538 84.07 -33.57 51.13
C SER A 538 84.08 -32.14 51.59
N VAL A 539 84.38 -31.21 50.67
CA VAL A 539 84.38 -29.76 50.97
C VAL A 539 83.64 -29.01 49.87
N ASP A 540 82.81 -28.07 50.26
CA ASP A 540 82.23 -27.08 49.36
C ASP A 540 83.28 -26.04 49.05
N VAL A 541 83.60 -25.90 47.73
CA VAL A 541 84.59 -24.92 47.23
C VAL A 541 83.92 -23.79 46.45
N THR A 542 82.58 -23.65 46.62
CA THR A 542 81.82 -22.58 46.01
C THR A 542 82.39 -21.23 46.38
N GLY A 543 82.75 -20.37 45.44
CA GLY A 543 83.38 -19.06 45.70
C GLY A 543 84.86 -19.08 46.01
N TRP A 544 85.50 -20.29 46.12
CA TRP A 544 86.98 -20.35 46.29
C TRP A 544 87.64 -19.97 44.95
N ASN A 545 88.88 -19.47 45.03
CA ASN A 545 89.69 -19.19 43.86
C ASN A 545 90.22 -20.48 43.26
N LEU A 546 89.57 -21.05 42.24
CA LEU A 546 89.89 -22.32 41.62
C LEU A 546 91.27 -22.31 40.93
N ASP A 547 91.79 -21.13 40.50
CA ASP A 547 93.13 -21.00 39.87
C ASP A 547 94.24 -21.29 40.84
N ASN A 548 94.01 -21.16 42.15
CA ASN A 548 94.98 -21.38 43.20
C ASN A 548 94.65 -22.65 44.03
N LEU A 549 93.75 -23.48 43.55
CA LEU A 549 93.31 -24.66 44.27
C LEU A 549 94.38 -25.73 44.22
N THR A 550 94.71 -26.25 45.41
CA THR A 550 95.71 -27.29 45.58
C THR A 550 95.21 -28.35 46.53
N VAL A 551 95.73 -29.58 46.42
CA VAL A 551 95.62 -30.65 47.40
C VAL A 551 97.00 -30.99 47.93
N THR A 552 97.11 -31.11 49.22
CA THR A 552 98.30 -31.65 49.88
C THR A 552 97.96 -33.07 50.35
N PRO A 553 98.59 -34.13 49.83
CA PRO A 553 98.31 -35.54 50.23
C PRO A 553 98.48 -35.74 51.75
N PRO A 554 97.99 -36.87 52.32
CA PRO A 554 98.24 -37.23 53.67
C PRO A 554 99.76 -37.33 53.91
N ALA A 555 100.22 -36.93 55.14
CA ALA A 555 101.66 -36.94 55.50
C ALA A 555 102.32 -38.34 55.25
N ASP A 556 103.53 -38.32 54.60
CA ASP A 556 104.32 -39.52 54.33
C ASP A 556 103.54 -40.55 53.43
N SER A 557 102.60 -40.12 52.51
CA SER A 557 101.81 -40.97 51.64
C SER A 557 102.10 -40.72 50.15
N ASP A 558 102.65 -41.73 49.50
CA ASP A 558 102.92 -41.82 48.07
C ASP A 558 101.83 -42.63 47.32
N VAL A 559 100.64 -42.82 47.93
CA VAL A 559 99.52 -43.56 47.35
C VAL A 559 98.66 -42.63 46.51
N ASP A 560 98.47 -42.97 45.22
CA ASP A 560 97.57 -42.29 44.35
C ASP A 560 96.14 -42.45 44.89
N PHE A 561 95.32 -41.39 44.72
CA PHE A 561 93.88 -41.37 45.12
C PHE A 561 93.08 -40.59 44.14
N ASP A 562 91.75 -40.95 44.08
CA ASP A 562 90.77 -40.27 43.19
C ASP A 562 90.00 -39.25 44.02
N LEU A 563 89.78 -38.07 43.42
CA LEU A 563 88.85 -37.03 43.93
C LEU A 563 87.67 -37.00 43.04
N SER A 564 86.46 -36.84 43.61
CA SER A 564 85.25 -36.56 42.89
C SER A 564 84.96 -35.06 42.97
N VAL A 565 84.64 -34.40 41.83
CA VAL A 565 84.24 -33.01 41.79
C VAL A 565 82.78 -32.97 41.27
N THR A 566 81.92 -32.45 42.10
CA THR A 566 80.49 -32.31 41.77
C THR A 566 80.18 -30.82 41.63
N ALA A 567 79.67 -30.46 40.41
CA ALA A 567 79.03 -29.18 40.11
C ALA A 567 77.53 -29.36 40.30
N THR A 568 76.94 -28.44 41.01
CA THR A 568 75.45 -28.40 41.17
C THR A 568 74.93 -27.05 40.76
N SER A 569 74.06 -27.00 39.76
CA SER A 569 73.27 -25.79 39.45
C SER A 569 71.98 -25.78 40.31
N SER A 570 71.50 -24.59 40.59
CA SER A 570 70.21 -24.39 41.29
C SER A 570 69.50 -23.15 40.81
N GLU A 571 68.20 -23.32 40.50
CA GLU A 571 67.30 -22.26 40.07
C GLU A 571 65.88 -22.53 40.56
N ASP A 572 65.17 -21.53 41.04
CA ASP A 572 63.78 -21.57 41.54
C ASP A 572 63.41 -22.79 42.39
N GLY A 573 64.40 -23.30 43.20
CA GLY A 573 64.17 -24.45 44.05
C GLY A 573 64.38 -25.80 43.40
N THR A 574 64.75 -25.86 42.16
CA THR A 574 65.22 -27.07 41.44
C THR A 574 66.73 -27.15 41.51
N SER A 575 67.32 -28.30 41.32
CA SER A 575 68.75 -28.48 41.23
C SER A 575 69.12 -29.65 40.33
N ALA A 576 70.21 -29.51 39.58
CA ALA A 576 70.83 -30.53 38.75
C ALA A 576 72.32 -30.65 39.06
N SER A 577 72.94 -31.80 38.87
CA SER A 577 74.37 -31.97 39.21
C SER A 577 75.07 -32.86 38.19
N SER A 578 76.35 -32.58 38.01
CA SER A 578 77.29 -33.35 37.23
C SER A 578 78.56 -33.63 38.07
N THR A 579 79.09 -34.84 37.92
CA THR A 579 80.28 -35.21 38.69
C THR A 579 81.38 -35.69 37.74
N GLY A 580 82.58 -35.14 37.91
CA GLY A 580 83.80 -35.61 37.28
C GLY A 580 84.70 -36.28 38.31
N SER A 581 85.57 -37.20 37.87
CA SER A 581 86.58 -37.82 38.71
C SER A 581 87.98 -37.54 38.15
N MET A 582 88.92 -37.25 39.04
CA MET A 582 90.34 -37.01 38.73
C MET A 582 91.21 -37.87 39.61
N THR A 583 92.34 -38.32 39.13
CA THR A 583 93.33 -39.05 39.86
C THR A 583 94.49 -38.10 40.24
N VAL A 584 94.93 -38.16 41.50
CA VAL A 584 96.03 -37.44 42.02
C VAL A 584 97.17 -38.37 42.37
#